data_34a64b02310867566f391d019cb5b55c
#
_entry.id   34a64b02310867566f391d019cb5b55c
#
_cell.length_a   1.000
_cell.length_b   1.000
_cell.length_c   1.000
_cell.angle_alpha   90.00
_cell.angle_beta   90.00
_cell.angle_gamma   90.00
#
_symmetry.space_group_name_H-M   'P 1'
#
loop_
_entity.id
_entity.type
_entity.pdbx_description
1 polymer ?
#
loop_
_entity_poly.entity_id
_entity_poly.type
_entity_poly.pdbx_seq_one_letter_code
_entity_poly.pdbx_strand_id
1 'polypeptide(L)' 'MIKEILITNTEELKKARELKGFSHRDMSKFLGAKSSATYYNIETGKVEPKIGQALKISKLLKEPVTNFFKIKVQQ' A
#
# COMPACT_ATOMS: atom_id res chain seq x y z
N MET A 1 13.49 16.62 -15.76
CA MET A 1 12.13 16.54 -15.23
C MET A 1 12.15 15.79 -13.90
N ILE A 2 11.48 16.33 -12.89
CA ILE A 2 11.42 15.72 -11.57
C ILE A 2 10.20 14.80 -11.51
N LYS A 3 10.41 13.58 -11.06
CA LYS A 3 9.34 12.61 -10.91
C LYS A 3 9.30 12.14 -9.46
N GLU A 4 8.09 12.15 -8.89
CA GLU A 4 7.86 11.63 -7.54
C GLU A 4 7.22 10.26 -7.65
N ILE A 5 7.75 9.30 -6.89
CA ILE A 5 7.18 7.96 -6.81
C ILE A 5 6.98 7.57 -5.36
N LEU A 6 6.01 6.70 -5.12
CA LEU A 6 5.78 6.12 -3.80
C LEU A 6 6.49 4.78 -3.72
N ILE A 7 7.27 4.62 -2.66
CA ILE A 7 7.96 3.36 -2.38
C ILE A 7 7.34 2.72 -1.16
N THR A 8 6.92 1.47 -1.29
CA THR A 8 6.28 0.73 -0.22
C THR A 8 7.31 0.15 0.74
N ASN A 9 7.10 0.37 2.04
CA ASN A 9 7.81 -0.37 3.07
C ASN A 9 7.10 -1.71 3.23
N THR A 10 7.57 -2.72 2.50
CA THR A 10 6.87 -3.99 2.36
C THR A 10 6.74 -4.75 3.68
N GLU A 11 7.76 -4.71 4.52
CA GLU A 11 7.72 -5.41 5.80
C GLU A 11 6.72 -4.79 6.77
N GLU A 12 6.73 -3.45 6.88
CA GLU A 12 5.83 -2.76 7.79
C GLU A 12 4.38 -2.90 7.33
N LEU A 13 4.15 -2.84 6.03
CA LEU A 13 2.80 -2.97 5.51
C LEU A 13 2.25 -4.37 5.74
N LYS A 14 3.04 -5.39 5.46
CA LYS A 14 2.65 -6.78 5.71
C LYS A 14 2.33 -7.02 7.18
N LYS A 15 3.20 -6.53 8.06
CA LYS A 15 3.06 -6.69 9.50
C LYS A 15 1.76 -6.06 10.00
N ALA A 16 1.49 -4.83 9.57
CA ALA A 16 0.28 -4.11 9.97
C ALA A 16 -0.98 -4.83 9.49
N ARG A 17 -0.95 -5.32 8.24
CA ARG A 17 -2.08 -6.08 7.71
C ARG A 17 -2.33 -7.35 8.51
N GLU A 18 -1.27 -8.10 8.79
CA GLU A 18 -1.39 -9.35 9.54
C GLU A 18 -1.90 -9.12 10.96
N LEU A 19 -1.44 -8.05 11.60
CA LEU A 19 -1.92 -7.70 12.95
C LEU A 19 -3.41 -7.41 12.97
N LYS A 20 -3.97 -6.90 11.88
CA LYS A 20 -5.41 -6.64 11.77
C LYS A 20 -6.19 -7.88 11.34
N GLY A 21 -5.50 -8.95 10.96
CA GLY A 21 -6.15 -10.18 10.50
C GLY A 21 -6.72 -10.10 9.10
N PHE A 22 -6.24 -9.17 8.28
CA PHE A 22 -6.74 -9.02 6.91
C PHE A 22 -5.93 -9.87 5.93
N SER A 23 -6.63 -10.52 5.01
CA SER A 23 -6.00 -11.21 3.89
C SER A 23 -5.70 -10.23 2.76
N HIS A 24 -4.90 -10.67 1.78
CA HIS A 24 -4.67 -9.86 0.57
C HIS A 24 -5.99 -9.58 -0.15
N ARG A 25 -6.88 -10.56 -0.16
CA ARG A 25 -8.20 -10.41 -0.76
C ARG A 25 -9.02 -9.35 -0.05
N ASP A 26 -9.01 -9.36 1.28
CA ASP A 26 -9.71 -8.35 2.07
C ASP A 26 -9.23 -6.96 1.70
N MET A 27 -7.92 -6.77 1.67
CA MET A 27 -7.32 -5.48 1.36
C MET A 27 -7.70 -5.01 -0.05
N SER A 28 -7.67 -5.93 -1.02
CA SER A 28 -8.07 -5.59 -2.39
C SER A 28 -9.53 -5.17 -2.48
N LYS A 29 -10.41 -5.84 -1.73
CA LYS A 29 -11.82 -5.45 -1.67
C LYS A 29 -11.99 -4.05 -1.11
N PHE A 30 -11.26 -3.71 -0.06
CA PHE A 30 -11.31 -2.36 0.51
C PHE A 30 -10.86 -1.30 -0.49
N LEU A 31 -9.96 -1.66 -1.39
CA LEU A 31 -9.51 -0.76 -2.46
C LEU A 31 -10.48 -0.70 -3.64
N GLY A 32 -11.55 -1.50 -3.59
CA GLY A 32 -12.51 -1.57 -4.69
C GLY A 32 -12.00 -2.37 -5.88
N ALA A 33 -10.99 -3.19 -5.68
CA ALA A 33 -10.40 -3.98 -6.75
C ALA A 33 -11.11 -5.32 -6.90
N LYS A 34 -11.14 -5.83 -8.13
CA LYS A 34 -11.77 -7.11 -8.43
C LYS A 34 -10.85 -8.30 -8.18
N SER A 35 -9.54 -8.07 -8.18
CA SER A 35 -8.54 -9.12 -8.01
C SER A 35 -7.76 -8.95 -6.72
N SER A 36 -7.50 -10.05 -6.02
CA SER A 36 -6.65 -10.03 -4.82
C SER A 36 -5.21 -9.65 -5.15
N ALA A 37 -4.80 -9.80 -6.40
CA ALA A 37 -3.46 -9.45 -6.83
C ALA A 37 -3.20 -7.94 -6.78
N THR A 38 -4.23 -7.12 -6.85
CA THR A 38 -4.08 -5.66 -6.82
C THR A 38 -3.34 -5.20 -5.57
N TYR A 39 -3.83 -5.60 -4.39
CA TYR A 39 -3.17 -5.23 -3.15
C TYR A 39 -1.84 -5.98 -2.96
N TYR A 40 -1.82 -7.26 -3.31
CA TYR A 40 -0.62 -8.08 -3.18
C TYR A 40 0.57 -7.44 -3.91
N ASN A 41 0.33 -6.94 -5.12
CA ASN A 41 1.39 -6.30 -5.90
C ASN A 41 1.87 -4.99 -5.25
N ILE A 42 0.99 -4.28 -4.57
CA ILE A 42 1.37 -3.09 -3.82
C ILE A 42 2.21 -3.47 -2.60
N GLU A 43 1.75 -4.46 -1.83
CA GLU A 43 2.44 -4.89 -0.60
C GLU A 43 3.84 -5.42 -0.89
N THR A 44 4.02 -6.12 -1.99
CA THR A 44 5.31 -6.72 -2.35
C THR A 44 6.22 -5.77 -3.12
N GLY A 45 5.75 -4.55 -3.40
CA GLY A 45 6.55 -3.56 -4.10
C GLY A 45 6.64 -3.74 -5.60
N LYS A 46 5.87 -4.67 -6.18
CA LYS A 46 5.87 -4.90 -7.63
C LYS A 46 5.24 -3.76 -8.40
N VAL A 47 4.27 -3.09 -7.80
CA VAL A 47 3.52 -2.01 -8.43
C VAL A 47 3.53 -0.82 -7.48
N GLU A 48 3.78 0.36 -8.03
CA GLU A 48 3.68 1.60 -7.27
C GLU A 48 2.20 1.88 -6.98
N PRO A 49 1.81 2.12 -5.71
CA PRO A 49 0.43 2.45 -5.40
C PRO A 49 0.11 3.88 -5.87
N LYS A 50 -1.14 4.10 -6.22
CA LYS A 50 -1.65 5.45 -6.45
C LYS A 50 -1.85 6.10 -5.10
N ILE A 51 -1.78 7.44 -5.06
CA ILE A 51 -1.89 8.17 -3.80
C ILE A 51 -3.21 7.85 -3.08
N GLY A 52 -4.30 7.74 -3.81
CA GLY A 52 -5.60 7.38 -3.23
C GLY A 52 -5.59 5.99 -2.60
N GLN A 53 -4.90 5.04 -3.22
CA GLN A 53 -4.77 3.70 -2.66
C GLN A 53 -3.94 3.72 -1.37
N ALA A 54 -2.84 4.47 -1.37
CA ALA A 54 -1.98 4.59 -0.19
C ALA A 54 -2.75 5.20 0.99
N LEU A 55 -3.55 6.23 0.73
CA LEU A 55 -4.36 6.86 1.78
C LEU A 55 -5.43 5.92 2.32
N LYS A 56 -6.10 5.16 1.46
CA LYS A 56 -7.09 4.17 1.89
C LYS A 56 -6.48 3.08 2.74
N ILE A 57 -5.32 2.57 2.33
CA ILE A 57 -4.61 1.54 3.07
C ILE A 57 -4.26 2.04 4.47
N SER A 58 -3.72 3.25 4.56
CA SER A 58 -3.33 3.83 5.84
C SER A 58 -4.52 4.04 6.76
N LYS A 59 -5.62 4.53 6.21
CA LYS A 59 -6.84 4.76 6.97
C LYS A 59 -7.40 3.44 7.49
N LEU A 60 -7.39 2.41 6.66
CA LEU A 60 -7.88 1.09 7.03
C LEU A 60 -7.04 0.47 8.13
N LEU A 61 -5.73 0.59 8.05
CA LEU A 61 -4.81 0.02 9.03
C LEU A 61 -4.61 0.94 10.23
N LYS A 62 -5.20 2.13 10.20
CA LYS A 62 -5.17 3.12 11.30
C LYS A 62 -3.76 3.54 11.68
N GLU A 63 -2.91 3.72 10.68
CA GLU A 63 -1.55 4.20 10.88
C GLU A 63 -1.23 5.29 9.86
N PRO A 64 -0.29 6.19 10.18
CA PRO A 64 0.09 7.24 9.23
C PRO A 64 0.62 6.65 7.93
N VAL A 65 0.30 7.30 6.82
CA VAL A 65 0.74 6.86 5.49
C VAL A 65 2.27 6.76 5.41
N THR A 66 2.98 7.60 6.16
CA THR A 66 4.44 7.61 6.19
C THR A 66 5.06 6.36 6.82
N ASN A 67 4.27 5.57 7.55
CA ASN A 67 4.77 4.29 8.08
C ASN A 67 4.91 3.25 6.98
N PHE A 68 4.12 3.36 5.92
CA PHE A 68 4.06 2.35 4.86
C PHE A 68 4.64 2.82 3.54
N PHE A 69 4.64 4.11 3.29
CA PHE A 69 5.02 4.63 1.98
C PHE A 69 5.93 5.84 2.12
N LYS A 70 6.97 5.88 1.31
CA LYS A 70 7.87 7.03 1.24
C LYS A 70 7.79 7.63 -0.15
N ILE A 71 7.90 8.93 -0.23
CA ILE A 71 8.00 9.62 -1.50
C ILE A 71 9.47 9.71 -1.88
N LYS A 72 9.80 9.20 -3.07
CA LYS A 72 11.15 9.32 -3.62
C LYS A 72 11.11 10.24 -4.83
N VAL A 73 12.01 11.20 -4.85
CA VAL A 73 12.12 12.12 -5.99
C VAL A 73 13.22 11.62 -6.91
N GLN A 74 12.89 11.49 -8.20
CA GLN A 74 13.83 11.08 -9.24
C GLN A 74 13.94 12.19 -10.27
N GLN A 75 15.15 12.45 -10.73
CA GLN A 75 15.41 13.44 -11.77
C GLN A 75 15.76 12.75 -13.06
#